data_f94332cfe2158800ca7ecdabc62fe602
#
_entry.id   f94332cfe2158800ca7ecdabc62fe602
#
_cell.length_a   1.000
_cell.length_b   1.000
_cell.length_c   1.000
_cell.angle_alpha   90.00
_cell.angle_beta   90.00
_cell.angle_gamma   90.00
#
_symmetry.space_group_name_H-M   'P 1'
#
loop_
_entity.id
_entity.type
_entity.pdbx_description
1 polymer ?
#
loop_
_entity_poly.entity_id
_entity_poly.type
_entity_poly.pdbx_seq_one_letter_code
_entity_poly.pdbx_strand_id
1 'polypeptide(L)'
;MGISIKEASETTGVPIRTYIRYENDNSYGNKLKRNAMLEMLKQKYDVTEDKGVLTIKQIQVVINDVFKDYDDKIDFCYLFGSCAKGYATETSDIDLCISTSISGLAFVGLIEKLRSALCKKVDLIRLSDLSNNEELLKEIMKDGVKIYS
;
A
#
# COMPACT_ATOMS: atom_id res chain seq x y z
N MET A 1 -10.80 -2.83 -4.58
CA MET A 1 -10.16 -3.28 -5.84
C MET A 1 -10.60 -2.35 -6.97
N GLY A 2 -9.69 -1.74 -7.68
CA GLY A 2 -10.01 -0.83 -8.79
C GLY A 2 -10.14 -1.54 -10.15
N ILE A 3 -10.82 -2.68 -10.19
CA ILE A 3 -11.02 -3.48 -11.40
C ILE A 3 -12.36 -3.19 -12.07
N SER A 4 -12.42 -3.28 -13.40
CA SER A 4 -13.66 -3.12 -14.15
C SER A 4 -14.59 -4.33 -13.97
N ILE A 5 -15.91 -4.12 -14.18
CA ILE A 5 -16.92 -5.20 -14.17
C ILE A 5 -16.59 -6.26 -15.23
N LYS A 6 -16.05 -5.88 -16.38
CA LYS A 6 -15.62 -6.79 -17.44
C LYS A 6 -14.49 -7.73 -16.97
N GLU A 7 -13.45 -7.17 -16.36
CA GLU A 7 -12.33 -7.95 -15.82
C GLU A 7 -12.77 -8.89 -14.70
N ALA A 8 -13.66 -8.43 -13.82
CA ALA A 8 -14.23 -9.26 -12.77
C ALA A 8 -15.07 -10.42 -13.33
N SER A 9 -15.88 -10.16 -14.34
CA SER A 9 -16.68 -11.19 -15.04
C SER A 9 -15.78 -12.24 -15.71
N GLU A 10 -14.75 -11.83 -16.42
CA GLU A 10 -13.80 -12.73 -17.07
C GLU A 10 -13.02 -13.58 -16.05
N THR A 11 -12.62 -12.99 -14.93
CA THR A 11 -11.85 -13.68 -13.87
C THR A 11 -12.69 -14.73 -13.15
N THR A 12 -13.94 -14.42 -12.85
CA THR A 12 -14.84 -15.31 -12.12
C THR A 12 -15.57 -16.33 -13.02
N GLY A 13 -15.51 -16.15 -14.35
CA GLY A 13 -16.27 -16.94 -15.31
C GLY A 13 -17.80 -16.72 -15.23
N VAL A 14 -18.24 -15.66 -14.56
CA VAL A 14 -19.65 -15.34 -14.40
C VAL A 14 -20.06 -14.29 -15.43
N PRO A 15 -21.19 -14.48 -16.17
CA PRO A 15 -21.68 -13.49 -17.12
C PRO A 15 -21.85 -12.11 -16.50
N ILE A 16 -21.51 -11.05 -17.27
CA ILE A 16 -21.52 -9.66 -16.78
C ILE A 16 -22.83 -9.29 -16.09
N ARG A 17 -23.99 -9.66 -16.66
CA ARG A 17 -25.31 -9.38 -16.07
C ARG A 17 -25.49 -10.03 -14.70
N THR A 18 -25.02 -11.27 -14.56
CA THR A 18 -25.09 -12.02 -13.29
C THR A 18 -24.12 -11.42 -12.27
N TYR A 19 -22.90 -11.03 -12.70
CA TYR A 19 -21.92 -10.37 -11.85
C TYR A 19 -22.46 -9.04 -11.28
N ILE A 20 -23.07 -8.20 -12.12
CA ILE A 20 -23.69 -6.93 -11.70
C ILE A 20 -24.77 -7.17 -10.64
N ARG A 21 -25.59 -8.22 -10.77
CA ARG A 21 -26.58 -8.57 -9.75
C ARG A 21 -25.94 -8.94 -8.40
N TYR A 22 -24.86 -9.71 -8.42
CA TYR A 22 -24.11 -10.04 -7.19
C TYR A 22 -23.51 -8.81 -6.52
N GLU A 23 -23.07 -7.82 -7.29
CA GLU A 23 -22.48 -6.60 -6.79
C GLU A 23 -23.51 -5.65 -6.16
N ASN A 24 -24.68 -5.53 -6.79
CA ASN A 24 -25.72 -4.57 -6.39
C ASN A 24 -26.75 -5.12 -5.40
N ASP A 25 -26.90 -6.43 -5.26
CA ASP A 25 -27.87 -7.06 -4.39
C ASP A 25 -27.19 -8.11 -3.48
N ASN A 26 -27.03 -7.74 -2.22
CA ASN A 26 -26.41 -8.63 -1.22
C ASN A 26 -27.22 -9.88 -0.90
N SER A 27 -28.50 -9.88 -1.21
CA SER A 27 -29.40 -11.04 -1.00
C SER A 27 -29.47 -11.97 -2.21
N TYR A 28 -28.96 -11.52 -3.37
CA TYR A 28 -29.04 -12.29 -4.62
C TYR A 28 -28.09 -13.49 -4.62
N GLY A 29 -28.63 -14.63 -4.99
CA GLY A 29 -27.88 -15.84 -5.27
C GLY A 29 -27.35 -16.57 -4.04
N ASN A 30 -26.47 -17.55 -4.28
CA ASN A 30 -25.88 -18.40 -3.25
C ASN A 30 -24.68 -17.70 -2.58
N LYS A 31 -24.68 -17.66 -1.24
CA LYS A 31 -23.58 -17.10 -0.45
C LYS A 31 -22.23 -17.79 -0.71
N LEU A 32 -22.25 -19.12 -0.92
CA LEU A 32 -21.03 -19.88 -1.27
C LEU A 32 -20.46 -19.44 -2.62
N LYS A 33 -21.30 -19.21 -3.62
CA LYS A 33 -20.86 -18.73 -4.94
C LYS A 33 -20.30 -17.32 -4.86
N ARG A 34 -20.93 -16.45 -4.09
CA ARG A 34 -20.42 -15.09 -3.82
C ARG A 34 -19.05 -15.12 -3.17
N ASN A 35 -18.88 -15.93 -2.14
CA ASN A 35 -17.58 -16.06 -1.45
C ASN A 35 -16.50 -16.62 -2.38
N ALA A 36 -16.84 -17.64 -3.21
CA ALA A 36 -15.91 -18.18 -4.20
C ALA A 36 -15.47 -17.12 -5.22
N MET A 37 -16.40 -16.29 -5.71
CA MET A 37 -16.07 -15.17 -6.61
C MET A 37 -15.14 -14.15 -5.95
N LEU A 38 -15.40 -13.78 -4.70
CA LEU A 38 -14.55 -12.86 -3.94
C LEU A 38 -13.15 -13.42 -3.75
N GLU A 39 -13.03 -14.73 -3.42
CA GLU A 39 -11.72 -15.37 -3.28
C GLU A 39 -10.95 -15.41 -4.60
N MET A 40 -11.60 -15.71 -5.72
CA MET A 40 -10.97 -15.68 -7.05
C MET A 40 -10.45 -14.28 -7.40
N LEU A 41 -11.24 -13.24 -7.11
CA LEU A 41 -10.84 -11.85 -7.33
C LEU A 41 -9.65 -11.46 -6.44
N LYS A 42 -9.69 -11.81 -5.17
CA LYS A 42 -8.59 -11.57 -4.22
C LYS A 42 -7.30 -12.24 -4.70
N GLN A 43 -7.33 -13.53 -5.04
CA GLN A 43 -6.16 -14.24 -5.53
C GLN A 43 -5.51 -13.58 -6.75
N LYS A 44 -6.32 -12.97 -7.63
CA LYS A 44 -5.79 -12.34 -8.86
C LYS A 44 -5.34 -10.90 -8.67
N TYR A 45 -6.05 -10.12 -7.86
CA TYR A 45 -5.91 -8.66 -7.81
C TYR A 45 -5.41 -8.11 -6.48
N ASP A 46 -5.39 -8.91 -5.41
CA ASP A 46 -4.84 -8.44 -4.14
C ASP A 46 -3.33 -8.22 -4.24
N VAL A 47 -2.88 -7.12 -3.69
CA VAL A 47 -1.46 -6.83 -3.54
C VAL A 47 -0.89 -7.67 -2.40
N THR A 48 0.21 -8.36 -2.66
CA THR A 48 0.99 -9.11 -1.68
C THR A 48 2.45 -8.67 -1.73
N GLU A 49 3.30 -9.17 -0.83
CA GLU A 49 4.75 -8.84 -0.87
C GLU A 49 5.37 -9.15 -2.23
N ASP A 50 4.95 -10.24 -2.88
CA ASP A 50 5.51 -10.72 -4.14
C ASP A 50 4.63 -10.46 -5.37
N LYS A 51 3.51 -9.72 -5.21
CA LYS A 51 2.55 -9.50 -6.29
C LYS A 51 1.90 -8.14 -6.22
N GLY A 52 1.76 -7.51 -7.36
CA GLY A 52 1.13 -6.20 -7.52
C GLY A 52 2.08 -5.05 -7.21
N VAL A 53 1.83 -3.91 -7.83
CA VAL A 53 2.57 -2.66 -7.63
C VAL A 53 1.61 -1.60 -7.12
N LEU A 54 1.98 -0.96 -6.00
CA LEU A 54 1.21 0.15 -5.45
C LEU A 54 1.57 1.46 -6.14
N THR A 55 0.56 2.24 -6.47
CA THR A 55 0.77 3.63 -6.92
C THR A 55 1.13 4.54 -5.76
N ILE A 56 1.77 5.67 -6.04
CA ILE A 56 2.09 6.69 -5.03
C ILE A 56 0.84 7.12 -4.26
N LYS A 57 -0.30 7.29 -4.94
CA LYS A 57 -1.59 7.64 -4.30
C LYS A 57 -2.08 6.57 -3.34
N GLN A 58 -1.98 5.29 -3.71
CA GLN A 58 -2.36 4.18 -2.84
C GLN A 58 -1.48 4.13 -1.60
N ILE A 59 -0.17 4.27 -1.76
CA ILE A 59 0.79 4.35 -0.64
C ILE A 59 0.45 5.53 0.26
N GLN A 60 0.19 6.70 -0.31
CA GLN A 60 -0.14 7.91 0.45
C GLN A 60 -1.41 7.74 1.28
N VAL A 61 -2.47 7.17 0.71
CA VAL A 61 -3.74 6.92 1.43
C VAL A 61 -3.53 6.01 2.62
N VAL A 62 -2.82 4.89 2.43
CA VAL A 62 -2.55 3.92 3.50
C VAL A 62 -1.68 4.53 4.60
N ILE A 63 -0.62 5.25 4.24
CA ILE A 63 0.28 5.88 5.20
C ILE A 63 -0.46 6.95 6.01
N ASN A 64 -1.26 7.80 5.37
CA ASN A 64 -2.05 8.80 6.08
C ASN A 64 -3.03 8.15 7.08
N ASP A 65 -3.61 7.01 6.72
CA ASP A 65 -4.52 6.28 7.61
C ASP A 65 -3.78 5.69 8.83
N VAL A 66 -2.63 5.06 8.61
CA VAL A 66 -1.80 4.52 9.70
C VAL A 66 -1.28 5.64 10.61
N PHE A 67 -0.87 6.76 10.04
CA PHE A 67 -0.28 7.87 10.81
C PHE A 67 -1.27 8.67 11.64
N LYS A 68 -2.57 8.56 11.39
CA LYS A 68 -3.62 9.15 12.26
C LYS A 68 -3.48 8.75 13.72
N ASP A 69 -3.01 7.53 13.98
CA ASP A 69 -2.78 7.05 15.34
C ASP A 69 -1.53 7.68 16.00
N TYR A 70 -0.74 8.47 15.25
CA TYR A 70 0.54 9.03 15.67
C TYR A 70 0.66 10.54 15.41
N ASP A 71 -0.45 11.26 15.26
CA ASP A 71 -0.51 12.67 14.80
C ASP A 71 0.53 13.61 15.46
N ASP A 72 0.70 13.51 16.78
CA ASP A 72 1.62 14.38 17.52
C ASP A 72 3.09 13.91 17.50
N LYS A 73 3.39 12.80 16.82
CA LYS A 73 4.72 12.14 16.87
C LYS A 73 5.41 12.07 15.53
N ILE A 74 4.72 12.41 14.45
CA ILE A 74 5.23 12.35 13.09
C ILE A 74 5.07 13.71 12.44
N ASP A 75 6.17 14.33 12.05
CA ASP A 75 6.16 15.65 11.42
C ASP A 75 5.89 15.54 9.91
N PHE A 76 6.61 14.66 9.23
CA PHE A 76 6.44 14.40 7.79
C PHE A 76 7.02 13.06 7.37
N CYS A 77 6.63 12.61 6.17
CA CYS A 77 7.17 11.41 5.54
C CYS A 77 7.39 11.61 4.04
N TYR A 78 8.54 11.18 3.56
CA TYR A 78 8.89 11.14 2.14
C TYR A 78 8.98 9.70 1.64
N LEU A 79 8.40 9.45 0.47
CA LEU A 79 8.62 8.24 -0.32
C LEU A 79 9.82 8.48 -1.23
N PHE A 80 10.76 7.55 -1.26
CA PHE A 80 11.92 7.60 -2.15
C PHE A 80 12.19 6.25 -2.83
N GLY A 81 13.33 6.08 -3.47
CA GLY A 81 13.67 4.84 -4.16
C GLY A 81 12.82 4.55 -5.40
N SER A 82 12.67 3.28 -5.75
CA SER A 82 12.02 2.84 -6.99
C SER A 82 10.55 3.26 -7.09
N CYS A 83 9.82 3.24 -5.99
CA CYS A 83 8.41 3.64 -5.95
C CYS A 83 8.21 5.12 -6.27
N ALA A 84 9.10 5.99 -5.77
CA ALA A 84 9.05 7.42 -6.05
C ALA A 84 9.45 7.75 -7.49
N LYS A 85 10.41 7.00 -8.05
CA LYS A 85 10.94 7.19 -9.40
C LYS A 85 10.08 6.54 -10.50
N GLY A 86 9.08 5.75 -10.15
CA GLY A 86 8.12 5.16 -11.09
C GLY A 86 8.58 3.88 -11.79
N TYR A 87 9.66 3.23 -11.32
CA TYR A 87 10.11 1.94 -11.87
C TYR A 87 10.06 0.77 -10.86
N ALA A 88 9.20 0.88 -9.85
CA ALA A 88 8.94 -0.21 -8.92
C ALA A 88 8.39 -1.44 -9.64
N THR A 89 8.81 -2.61 -9.19
CA THR A 89 8.30 -3.91 -9.62
C THR A 89 7.42 -4.54 -8.54
N GLU A 90 6.83 -5.69 -8.82
CA GLU A 90 6.01 -6.42 -7.86
C GLU A 90 6.75 -6.80 -6.57
N THR A 91 8.07 -7.01 -6.65
CA THR A 91 8.93 -7.37 -5.52
C THR A 91 9.69 -6.19 -4.92
N SER A 92 9.45 -4.96 -5.39
CA SER A 92 10.13 -3.77 -4.85
C SER A 92 9.66 -3.46 -3.44
N ASP A 93 10.62 -3.11 -2.58
CA ASP A 93 10.35 -2.59 -1.25
C ASP A 93 9.81 -1.15 -1.33
N ILE A 94 9.16 -0.70 -0.27
CA ILE A 94 8.70 0.68 -0.14
C ILE A 94 9.67 1.41 0.79
N ASP A 95 10.40 2.36 0.22
CA ASP A 95 11.42 3.13 0.92
C ASP A 95 10.83 4.44 1.44
N LEU A 96 10.85 4.63 2.74
CA LEU A 96 10.27 5.78 3.43
C LEU A 96 11.29 6.47 4.34
N CYS A 97 11.32 7.80 4.30
CA CYS A 97 12.06 8.62 5.23
C CYS A 97 11.08 9.44 6.07
N ILE A 98 11.19 9.34 7.39
CA ILE A 98 10.25 9.93 8.34
C ILE A 98 10.96 10.86 9.32
N SER A 99 10.38 12.02 9.59
CA SER A 99 10.72 12.85 10.75
C SER A 99 9.77 12.52 11.89
N THR A 100 10.31 11.95 12.96
CA THR A 100 9.51 11.46 14.08
C THR A 100 10.28 11.45 15.39
N SER A 101 9.55 11.62 16.50
CA SER A 101 10.04 11.39 17.86
C SER A 101 9.94 9.93 18.30
N ILE A 102 9.29 9.07 17.52
CA ILE A 102 9.13 7.64 17.82
C ILE A 102 10.47 6.93 17.75
N SER A 103 10.78 6.11 18.74
CA SER A 103 12.02 5.34 18.82
C SER A 103 11.81 3.98 19.48
N GLY A 104 12.86 3.14 19.48
CA GLY A 104 12.85 1.83 20.13
C GLY A 104 11.77 0.90 19.59
N LEU A 105 11.13 0.13 20.49
CA LEU A 105 10.10 -0.85 20.11
C LEU A 105 8.87 -0.23 19.46
N ALA A 106 8.52 0.99 19.81
CA ALA A 106 7.41 1.70 19.19
C ALA A 106 7.69 1.98 17.70
N PHE A 107 8.93 2.28 17.34
CA PHE A 107 9.35 2.46 15.94
C PHE A 107 9.30 1.15 15.16
N VAL A 108 9.74 0.04 15.74
CA VAL A 108 9.62 -1.31 15.15
C VAL A 108 8.13 -1.65 14.93
N GLY A 109 7.27 -1.36 15.90
CA GLY A 109 5.83 -1.54 15.79
C GLY A 109 5.20 -0.73 14.65
N LEU A 110 5.70 0.49 14.41
CA LEU A 110 5.26 1.32 13.28
C LEU A 110 5.63 0.70 11.94
N ILE A 111 6.86 0.16 11.81
CA ILE A 111 7.30 -0.54 10.60
C ILE A 111 6.38 -1.73 10.29
N GLU A 112 6.07 -2.56 11.30
CA GLU A 112 5.19 -3.72 11.14
C GLU A 112 3.75 -3.32 10.77
N LYS A 113 3.22 -2.24 11.34
CA LYS A 113 1.91 -1.70 10.94
C LYS A 113 1.90 -1.26 9.47
N LEU A 114 2.93 -0.54 9.03
CA LEU A 114 3.06 -0.10 7.65
C LEU A 114 3.18 -1.30 6.70
N ARG A 115 4.04 -2.28 7.03
CA ARG A 115 4.20 -3.50 6.25
C ARG A 115 2.89 -4.26 6.09
N SER A 116 2.14 -4.43 7.16
CA SER A 116 0.84 -5.11 7.15
C SER A 116 -0.21 -4.34 6.33
N ALA A 117 -0.25 -3.02 6.47
CA ALA A 117 -1.21 -2.18 5.77
C ALA A 117 -0.92 -2.03 4.28
N LEU A 118 0.36 -1.94 3.89
CA LEU A 118 0.81 -1.82 2.51
C LEU A 118 0.95 -3.18 1.80
N CYS A 119 0.97 -4.29 2.55
CA CYS A 119 1.24 -5.64 2.03
C CYS A 119 2.55 -5.71 1.24
N LYS A 120 3.55 -4.94 1.64
CA LYS A 120 4.89 -4.88 1.05
C LYS A 120 5.94 -4.77 2.14
N LYS A 121 7.16 -5.16 1.84
CA LYS A 121 8.30 -4.83 2.68
C LYS A 121 8.47 -3.33 2.73
N VAL A 122 8.71 -2.81 3.92
CA VAL A 122 8.89 -1.38 4.17
C VAL A 122 10.25 -1.16 4.78
N ASP A 123 11.05 -0.33 4.13
CA ASP A 123 12.29 0.21 4.68
C ASP A 123 12.02 1.63 5.19
N LEU A 124 11.89 1.77 6.50
CA LEU A 124 11.57 3.02 7.17
C LEU A 124 12.81 3.57 7.86
N ILE A 125 13.28 4.72 7.41
CA ILE A 125 14.47 5.39 7.92
C ILE A 125 14.05 6.69 8.62
N ARG A 126 14.59 6.96 9.81
CA ARG A 126 14.39 8.25 10.46
C ARG A 126 15.36 9.29 9.88
N LEU A 127 14.86 10.48 9.68
CA LEU A 127 15.69 11.60 9.21
C LEU A 127 16.90 11.85 10.15
N SER A 128 16.72 11.67 11.45
CA SER A 128 17.77 11.81 12.45
C SER A 128 18.94 10.83 12.25
N ASP A 129 18.68 9.67 11.64
CA ASP A 129 19.68 8.63 11.38
C ASP A 129 20.48 8.88 10.09
N LEU A 130 20.06 9.85 9.27
CA LEU A 130 20.70 10.21 8.00
C LEU A 130 21.85 11.23 8.14
N SER A 131 22.14 11.71 9.32
CA SER A 131 23.17 12.75 9.56
C SER A 131 24.56 12.39 9.00
N ASN A 132 24.86 11.11 8.84
CA ASN A 132 26.12 10.59 8.29
C ASN A 132 26.00 10.00 6.88
N ASN A 133 24.83 10.10 6.22
CA ASN A 133 24.60 9.56 4.89
C ASN A 133 24.11 10.65 3.92
N GLU A 134 25.06 11.50 3.51
CA GLU A 134 24.76 12.63 2.61
C GLU A 134 24.24 12.18 1.23
N GLU A 135 24.65 11.03 0.73
CA GLU A 135 24.23 10.53 -0.59
C GLU A 135 22.75 10.20 -0.57
N LEU A 136 22.31 9.46 0.44
CA LEU A 136 20.90 9.11 0.61
C LEU A 136 20.04 10.34 0.89
N LEU A 137 20.54 11.28 1.66
CA LEU A 137 19.84 12.54 1.91
C LEU A 137 19.65 13.34 0.60
N LYS A 138 20.68 13.41 -0.24
CA LYS A 138 20.60 14.06 -1.56
C LYS A 138 19.60 13.37 -2.48
N GLU A 139 19.56 12.04 -2.47
CA GLU A 139 18.59 11.26 -3.25
C GLU A 139 17.14 11.58 -2.82
N ILE A 140 16.88 11.58 -1.51
CA ILE A 140 15.56 11.90 -0.96
C ILE A 140 15.15 13.33 -1.31
N MET A 141 16.06 14.27 -1.22
CA MET A 141 15.78 15.68 -1.56
C MET A 141 15.54 15.90 -3.04
N LYS A 142 16.17 15.12 -3.91
CA LYS A 142 16.05 15.25 -5.36
C LYS A 142 14.82 14.55 -5.91
N ASP A 143 14.62 13.30 -5.53
CA ASP A 143 13.64 12.40 -6.15
C ASP A 143 12.51 12.00 -5.18
N GLY A 144 12.61 12.35 -3.90
CA GLY A 144 11.60 12.02 -2.89
C GLY A 144 10.28 12.74 -3.10
N VAL A 145 9.19 12.03 -2.84
CA VAL A 145 7.83 12.56 -2.87
C VAL A 145 7.28 12.66 -1.46
N LYS A 146 6.90 13.87 -1.05
CA LYS A 146 6.28 14.08 0.25
C LYS A 146 4.87 13.51 0.26
N ILE A 147 4.63 12.53 1.12
CA ILE A 147 3.36 11.81 1.20
C ILE A 147 2.57 12.07 2.48
N TYR A 148 3.21 12.66 3.49
CA TYR A 148 2.59 13.08 4.76
C TYR A 148 3.25 14.33 5.32
N SER A 149 2.43 15.21 5.87
CA SER A 149 2.87 16.38 6.63
C SER A 149 1.79 16.90 7.56
#